data_b3171ee887376d8a8bcfa5231b361b6e
#
_entry.id   b3171ee887376d8a8bcfa5231b361b6e
#
_cell.length_a   1.000
_cell.length_b   1.000
_cell.length_c   1.000
_cell.angle_alpha   90.00
_cell.angle_beta   90.00
_cell.angle_gamma   90.00
#
_symmetry.space_group_name_H-M   'P 1'
#
loop_
_entity.id
_entity.type
_entity.pdbx_description
1 polymer ?
#
loop_
_entity_poly.entity_id
_entity_poly.type
_entity_poly.pdbx_seq_one_letter_code
_entity_poly.pdbx_strand_id
1 'polypeptide(L)'
;LSITASDISDQLLKDFLDMDSSQIVTMHIQSVDQNKAIKTVKRTITELDRSKIEEQKKAIRAGYDIDIIPSDLATYGRDAKALLKELQSQNERMFLVTFLVLNTGRTEQELENNVFQASSIAQKHNCNLCRLDFQQEQGLMSSLPLADNQIEIQRGLTTSSTAIFIPFTTQELYQSGKESLYYGLNALSNNLIMVDRKKLKNPNGLILGTPGSGKSFSAKREIANAFLVTDDDIIVNDPEGEYSPLVNRLKGQVIKISPNSTQFVNPMDINANYSEEDNPLSLKADFILSLCELVVGGKEGLLPVEKTVIDRCVHLIYRKYFADPCPENMPILEDLYNALLQQDEKEAHHVATALEIYVKGSLNLFNHRTNVNVNNRIVCYDIKELGKQMKKLGMLIVQDQVWGRV
;
A
#
# COMPACT_ATOMS: atom_id res chain seq x y z
N LEU A 1 34.88 -3.76 8.71
CA LEU A 1 34.03 -3.66 9.91
C LEU A 1 34.05 -5.01 10.64
N SER A 2 34.47 -5.03 11.89
CA SER A 2 34.28 -6.20 12.76
C SER A 2 33.06 -5.96 13.66
N ILE A 3 32.17 -6.95 13.71
CA ILE A 3 30.92 -6.88 14.47
C ILE A 3 31.15 -7.61 15.78
N THR A 4 31.02 -6.91 16.90
CA THR A 4 31.25 -7.47 18.26
C THR A 4 29.93 -7.85 18.95
N ALA A 5 28.78 -7.31 18.48
CA ALA A 5 27.48 -7.61 19.03
C ALA A 5 26.81 -8.84 18.38
N SER A 6 26.00 -9.56 19.14
CA SER A 6 25.14 -10.63 18.63
C SER A 6 24.02 -10.09 17.74
N ASP A 7 23.53 -8.90 18.04
CA ASP A 7 22.42 -8.26 17.36
C ASP A 7 22.89 -7.00 16.63
N ILE A 8 22.70 -6.98 15.30
CA ILE A 8 22.96 -5.84 14.45
C ILE A 8 21.64 -5.11 14.25
N SER A 9 21.66 -3.79 14.38
CA SER A 9 20.49 -2.96 14.09
C SER A 9 20.48 -2.53 12.62
N ASP A 10 19.30 -2.46 12.01
CA ASP A 10 19.07 -1.87 10.68
C ASP A 10 19.46 -0.39 10.59
N GLN A 11 19.55 0.29 11.75
CA GLN A 11 19.99 1.67 11.85
C GLN A 11 21.49 1.88 11.52
N LEU A 12 22.31 0.82 11.61
CA LEU A 12 23.74 0.91 11.31
C LEU A 12 23.99 1.43 9.89
N LEU A 13 23.37 0.81 8.90
CA LEU A 13 23.54 1.21 7.51
C LEU A 13 22.94 2.60 7.24
N LYS A 14 21.81 2.92 7.87
CA LYS A 14 21.20 4.24 7.79
C LYS A 14 22.15 5.32 8.30
N ASP A 15 22.72 5.15 9.49
CA ASP A 15 23.62 6.15 10.09
C ASP A 15 24.87 6.38 9.21
N PHE A 16 25.37 5.35 8.52
CA PHE A 16 26.42 5.53 7.52
C PHE A 16 25.95 6.31 6.29
N LEU A 17 24.75 6.02 5.77
CA LEU A 17 24.22 6.70 4.58
C LEU A 17 23.79 8.14 4.86
N ASP A 18 23.49 8.47 6.11
CA ASP A 18 23.12 9.83 6.55
C ASP A 18 24.36 10.72 6.87
N MET A 19 25.58 10.21 6.73
CA MET A 19 26.79 11.04 6.89
C MET A 19 26.87 12.11 5.81
N ASP A 20 27.16 13.34 6.20
CA ASP A 20 27.39 14.47 5.28
C ASP A 20 28.82 14.43 4.70
N SER A 21 29.16 13.30 4.07
CA SER A 21 30.47 13.07 3.45
C SER A 21 30.35 12.16 2.24
N SER A 22 31.28 12.32 1.29
CA SER A 22 31.34 11.42 0.14
C SER A 22 32.00 10.11 0.57
N GLN A 23 31.21 9.05 0.57
CA GLN A 23 31.65 7.70 0.93
C GLN A 23 31.02 6.63 0.04
N ILE A 24 31.67 5.47 -0.03
CA ILE A 24 31.15 4.28 -0.68
C ILE A 24 31.04 3.17 0.38
N VAL A 25 29.85 2.66 0.58
CA VAL A 25 29.60 1.50 1.45
C VAL A 25 29.41 0.28 0.56
N THR A 26 30.27 -0.72 0.72
CA THR A 26 30.25 -1.94 -0.07
C THR A 26 30.10 -3.15 0.84
N MET A 27 29.22 -4.07 0.46
CA MET A 27 29.01 -5.32 1.17
C MET A 27 29.17 -6.50 0.21
N HIS A 28 30.13 -7.37 0.50
CA HIS A 28 30.32 -8.62 -0.19
C HIS A 28 29.65 -9.75 0.61
N ILE A 29 28.75 -10.47 -0.02
CA ILE A 29 28.00 -11.56 0.59
C ILE A 29 28.29 -12.84 -0.18
N GLN A 30 28.97 -13.80 0.48
CA GLN A 30 29.31 -15.10 -0.10
C GLN A 30 28.49 -16.18 0.58
N SER A 31 27.73 -16.97 -0.16
CA SER A 31 27.00 -18.11 0.38
C SER A 31 27.95 -19.24 0.77
N VAL A 32 27.70 -19.88 1.90
CA VAL A 32 28.42 -21.07 2.36
C VAL A 32 27.54 -22.29 2.15
N ASP A 33 28.15 -23.38 1.67
CA ASP A 33 27.44 -24.67 1.58
C ASP A 33 26.90 -25.08 2.95
N GLN A 34 25.62 -25.51 3.02
CA GLN A 34 24.92 -25.79 4.26
C GLN A 34 25.59 -26.88 5.09
N ASN A 35 26.06 -27.94 4.43
CA ASN A 35 26.72 -29.05 5.10
C ASN A 35 28.08 -28.60 5.67
N LYS A 36 28.81 -27.78 4.91
CA LYS A 36 30.11 -27.20 5.34
C LYS A 36 29.90 -26.27 6.52
N ALA A 37 28.87 -25.41 6.50
CA ALA A 37 28.52 -24.52 7.60
C ALA A 37 28.20 -25.32 8.88
N ILE A 38 27.31 -26.29 8.82
CA ILE A 38 26.92 -27.13 9.95
C ILE A 38 28.16 -27.90 10.50
N LYS A 39 29.02 -28.42 9.63
CA LYS A 39 30.24 -29.12 10.06
C LYS A 39 31.20 -28.18 10.78
N THR A 40 31.38 -26.98 10.30
CA THR A 40 32.23 -25.97 10.91
C THR A 40 31.72 -25.59 12.29
N VAL A 41 30.41 -25.24 12.44
CA VAL A 41 29.80 -24.91 13.72
C VAL A 41 29.92 -26.09 14.72
N LYS A 42 29.67 -27.31 14.30
CA LYS A 42 29.85 -28.51 15.15
C LYS A 42 31.30 -28.61 15.65
N ARG A 43 32.29 -28.35 14.78
CA ARG A 43 33.70 -28.39 15.19
C ARG A 43 34.00 -27.31 16.22
N THR A 44 33.52 -26.09 16.01
CA THR A 44 33.67 -25.00 16.97
C THR A 44 33.04 -25.31 18.32
N ILE A 45 31.85 -25.94 18.34
CA ILE A 45 31.21 -26.39 19.59
C ILE A 45 32.09 -27.39 20.31
N THR A 46 32.65 -28.39 19.57
CA THR A 46 33.55 -29.41 20.16
C THR A 46 34.82 -28.79 20.74
N GLU A 47 35.38 -27.77 20.07
CA GLU A 47 36.58 -27.06 20.54
C GLU A 47 36.24 -26.21 21.80
N LEU A 48 35.09 -25.54 21.83
CA LEU A 48 34.61 -24.81 23.02
C LEU A 48 34.32 -25.75 24.20
N ASP A 49 33.71 -26.89 23.97
CA ASP A 49 33.47 -27.91 25.03
C ASP A 49 34.79 -28.45 25.57
N ARG A 50 35.80 -28.69 24.71
CA ARG A 50 37.16 -29.05 25.16
C ARG A 50 37.82 -27.96 26.02
N SER A 51 37.80 -26.70 25.56
CA SER A 51 38.32 -25.58 26.32
C SER A 51 37.63 -25.46 27.66
N LYS A 52 36.32 -25.64 27.74
CA LYS A 52 35.55 -25.70 28.98
C LYS A 52 36.05 -26.76 29.92
N ILE A 53 36.28 -27.98 29.44
CA ILE A 53 36.77 -29.10 30.23
C ILE A 53 38.22 -28.81 30.73
N GLU A 54 39.04 -28.18 29.91
CA GLU A 54 40.41 -27.80 30.31
C GLU A 54 40.42 -26.73 31.42
N GLU A 55 39.58 -25.70 31.31
CA GLU A 55 39.45 -24.67 32.37
C GLU A 55 38.87 -25.26 33.65
N GLN A 56 37.87 -26.15 33.59
CA GLN A 56 37.38 -26.90 34.74
C GLN A 56 38.47 -27.73 35.42
N LYS A 57 39.33 -28.43 34.67
CA LYS A 57 40.46 -29.17 35.19
C LYS A 57 41.50 -28.27 35.84
N LYS A 58 41.76 -27.07 35.30
CA LYS A 58 42.63 -26.08 35.90
C LYS A 58 42.04 -25.53 37.23
N ALA A 59 40.73 -25.23 37.26
CA ALA A 59 40.06 -24.77 38.48
C ALA A 59 40.13 -25.82 39.60
N ILE A 60 39.87 -27.10 39.30
CA ILE A 60 40.01 -28.18 40.27
C ILE A 60 41.46 -28.29 40.83
N ARG A 61 42.45 -28.20 39.95
CA ARG A 61 43.89 -28.27 40.38
C ARG A 61 44.27 -27.08 41.23
N ALA A 62 43.61 -25.92 41.06
CA ALA A 62 43.84 -24.70 41.84
C ALA A 62 42.94 -24.60 43.09
N GLY A 63 42.14 -25.63 43.40
CA GLY A 63 41.29 -25.70 44.58
C GLY A 63 40.01 -24.83 44.48
N TYR A 64 39.63 -24.42 43.30
CA TYR A 64 38.39 -23.66 43.05
C TYR A 64 37.23 -24.58 42.68
N ASP A 65 35.98 -24.08 42.83
CA ASP A 65 34.76 -24.82 42.49
C ASP A 65 34.66 -25.10 41.01
N ILE A 66 34.12 -26.27 40.64
CA ILE A 66 33.95 -26.78 39.25
C ILE A 66 33.05 -25.85 38.44
N ASP A 67 32.16 -25.09 39.08
CA ASP A 67 31.19 -24.23 38.43
C ASP A 67 31.76 -22.85 38.02
N ILE A 68 32.99 -22.54 38.36
CA ILE A 68 33.69 -21.31 37.95
C ILE A 68 34.22 -21.49 36.52
N ILE A 69 33.33 -21.23 35.54
CA ILE A 69 33.69 -21.17 34.13
C ILE A 69 33.77 -19.68 33.72
N PRO A 70 34.76 -19.27 32.96
CA PRO A 70 34.79 -17.92 32.39
C PRO A 70 33.46 -17.65 31.66
N SER A 71 32.78 -16.54 32.01
CA SER A 71 31.49 -16.12 31.49
C SER A 71 31.42 -16.17 29.96
N ASP A 72 32.51 -15.78 29.32
CA ASP A 72 32.63 -15.70 27.87
C ASP A 72 32.55 -17.09 27.22
N LEU A 73 33.19 -18.10 27.81
CA LEU A 73 33.17 -19.46 27.28
C LEU A 73 31.78 -20.10 27.38
N ALA A 74 31.06 -19.79 28.48
CA ALA A 74 29.69 -20.26 28.67
C ALA A 74 28.73 -19.61 27.67
N THR A 75 28.91 -18.33 27.40
CA THR A 75 28.10 -17.57 26.43
C THR A 75 28.33 -18.03 25.02
N TYR A 76 29.61 -18.11 24.57
CA TYR A 76 29.96 -18.59 23.23
C TYR A 76 29.49 -20.03 22.97
N GLY A 77 29.55 -20.91 23.97
CA GLY A 77 29.03 -22.25 23.84
C GLY A 77 27.51 -22.33 23.68
N ARG A 78 26.78 -21.43 24.33
CA ARG A 78 25.32 -21.32 24.20
C ARG A 78 24.94 -20.79 22.80
N ASP A 79 25.61 -19.70 22.36
CA ASP A 79 25.34 -19.06 21.08
C ASP A 79 25.68 -19.98 19.91
N ALA A 80 26.80 -20.73 20.00
CA ALA A 80 27.13 -21.70 18.96
C ALA A 80 26.12 -22.85 18.85
N LYS A 81 25.54 -23.29 19.99
CA LYS A 81 24.48 -24.31 20.00
C LYS A 81 23.15 -23.75 19.46
N ALA A 82 22.81 -22.49 19.77
CA ALA A 82 21.67 -21.80 19.21
C ALA A 82 21.79 -21.67 17.69
N LEU A 83 22.93 -21.20 17.20
CA LEU A 83 23.21 -21.09 15.75
C LEU A 83 23.12 -22.46 15.05
N LEU A 84 23.62 -23.52 15.67
CA LEU A 84 23.47 -24.88 15.09
C LEU A 84 22.02 -25.29 14.95
N LYS A 85 21.18 -24.98 15.93
CA LYS A 85 19.74 -25.26 15.90
C LYS A 85 19.06 -24.46 14.79
N GLU A 86 19.36 -23.17 14.62
CA GLU A 86 18.82 -22.32 13.56
C GLU A 86 19.17 -22.87 12.18
N LEU A 87 20.44 -23.24 11.95
CA LEU A 87 20.90 -23.82 10.69
C LEU A 87 20.27 -25.20 10.37
N GLN A 88 19.84 -25.96 11.39
CA GLN A 88 19.26 -27.27 11.20
C GLN A 88 17.73 -27.30 11.14
N SER A 89 17.04 -26.39 11.84
CA SER A 89 15.59 -26.46 12.05
C SER A 89 14.79 -25.28 11.51
N GLN A 90 15.42 -24.11 11.23
CA GLN A 90 14.72 -22.88 10.84
C GLN A 90 14.95 -22.45 9.40
N ASN A 91 15.51 -23.33 8.56
CA ASN A 91 15.83 -23.03 7.16
C ASN A 91 16.80 -21.84 6.98
N GLU A 92 17.53 -21.47 8.05
CA GLU A 92 18.57 -20.44 8.00
C GLU A 92 19.80 -20.96 7.23
N ARG A 93 20.43 -20.08 6.49
CA ARG A 93 21.69 -20.32 5.79
C ARG A 93 22.79 -19.44 6.34
N MET A 94 24.04 -19.85 6.13
CA MET A 94 25.19 -19.08 6.55
C MET A 94 25.84 -18.37 5.37
N PHE A 95 26.20 -17.12 5.58
CA PHE A 95 26.92 -16.28 4.63
C PHE A 95 28.20 -15.76 5.26
N LEU A 96 29.26 -15.62 4.46
CA LEU A 96 30.45 -14.85 4.83
C LEU A 96 30.27 -13.44 4.28
N VAL A 97 30.30 -12.47 5.16
CA VAL A 97 30.05 -11.07 4.83
C VAL A 97 31.28 -10.22 5.13
N THR A 98 31.74 -9.45 4.13
CA THR A 98 32.71 -8.39 4.26
C THR A 98 32.00 -7.06 4.09
N PHE A 99 32.13 -6.16 5.06
CA PHE A 99 31.55 -4.84 5.02
C PHE A 99 32.69 -3.80 4.95
N LEU A 100 32.69 -2.97 3.92
CA LEU A 100 33.72 -1.98 3.64
C LEU A 100 33.10 -0.59 3.60
N VAL A 101 33.83 0.40 4.15
CA VAL A 101 33.48 1.82 4.07
C VAL A 101 34.69 2.54 3.48
N LEU A 102 34.58 3.00 2.24
CA LEU A 102 35.57 3.83 1.59
C LEU A 102 35.22 5.30 1.84
N ASN A 103 36.02 5.99 2.65
CA ASN A 103 35.89 7.42 2.90
C ASN A 103 36.76 8.20 1.93
N THR A 104 36.27 9.36 1.50
CA THR A 104 37.01 10.30 0.68
C THR A 104 37.05 11.68 1.34
N GLY A 105 38.00 12.50 1.00
CA GLY A 105 38.13 13.89 1.48
C GLY A 105 38.96 14.71 0.49
N ARG A 106 38.67 16.00 0.38
CA ARG A 106 39.43 16.94 -0.47
C ARG A 106 40.78 17.31 0.16
N THR A 107 40.85 17.20 1.48
CA THR A 107 42.06 17.44 2.28
C THR A 107 42.27 16.28 3.23
N GLU A 108 43.52 16.09 3.70
CA GLU A 108 43.84 15.06 4.69
C GLU A 108 43.02 15.24 5.98
N GLN A 109 42.88 16.49 6.44
CA GLN A 109 42.07 16.82 7.62
C GLN A 109 40.60 16.43 7.48
N GLU A 110 40.01 16.68 6.29
CA GLU A 110 38.63 16.29 5.99
C GLU A 110 38.49 14.76 5.99
N LEU A 111 39.44 14.05 5.36
CA LEU A 111 39.44 12.59 5.34
C LEU A 111 39.53 12.00 6.76
N GLU A 112 40.43 12.48 7.61
CA GLU A 112 40.56 12.02 9.00
C GLU A 112 39.28 12.29 9.81
N ASN A 113 38.61 13.42 9.59
CA ASN A 113 37.34 13.73 10.22
C ASN A 113 36.25 12.74 9.77
N ASN A 114 36.17 12.42 8.47
CA ASN A 114 35.19 11.46 7.93
C ASN A 114 35.46 10.05 8.47
N VAL A 115 36.70 9.62 8.55
CA VAL A 115 37.10 8.32 9.15
C VAL A 115 36.71 8.27 10.62
N PHE A 116 36.95 9.36 11.38
CA PHE A 116 36.56 9.45 12.79
C PHE A 116 35.02 9.34 12.96
N GLN A 117 34.25 10.06 12.15
CA GLN A 117 32.78 9.98 12.19
C GLN A 117 32.31 8.58 11.87
N ALA A 118 32.81 7.95 10.82
CA ALA A 118 32.46 6.57 10.44
C ALA A 118 32.80 5.60 11.60
N SER A 119 33.94 5.75 12.25
CA SER A 119 34.33 4.92 13.41
C SER A 119 33.40 5.13 14.61
N SER A 120 32.97 6.37 14.84
CA SER A 120 32.02 6.70 15.93
C SER A 120 30.65 6.08 15.69
N ILE A 121 30.16 6.09 14.44
CA ILE A 121 28.90 5.42 14.05
C ILE A 121 29.03 3.91 14.31
N ALA A 122 30.10 3.28 13.86
CA ALA A 122 30.33 1.86 14.10
C ALA A 122 30.29 1.52 15.60
N GLN A 123 31.02 2.31 16.43
CA GLN A 123 31.04 2.10 17.87
C GLN A 123 29.68 2.27 18.54
N LYS A 124 28.86 3.23 18.09
CA LYS A 124 27.48 3.41 18.55
C LYS A 124 26.64 2.13 18.40
N HIS A 125 26.90 1.35 17.36
CA HIS A 125 26.23 0.09 17.07
C HIS A 125 27.02 -1.15 17.50
N ASN A 126 27.95 -1.02 18.47
CA ASN A 126 28.82 -2.10 18.95
C ASN A 126 29.60 -2.80 17.83
N CYS A 127 29.96 -2.05 16.80
CA CYS A 127 30.81 -2.51 15.71
C CYS A 127 32.17 -1.78 15.76
N ASN A 128 33.19 -2.38 15.19
CA ASN A 128 34.50 -1.78 15.09
C ASN A 128 34.97 -1.69 13.65
N LEU A 129 35.41 -0.50 13.21
CA LEU A 129 36.05 -0.28 11.92
C LEU A 129 37.55 -0.44 12.06
N CYS A 130 38.15 -1.35 11.30
CA CYS A 130 39.57 -1.51 11.19
C CYS A 130 40.07 -0.79 9.93
N ARG A 131 41.10 0.08 10.07
CA ARG A 131 41.78 0.64 8.89
C ARG A 131 42.52 -0.49 8.17
N LEU A 132 42.51 -0.43 6.84
CA LEU A 132 43.23 -1.39 5.99
C LEU A 132 44.64 -0.88 5.69
N ASP A 133 45.44 -0.79 6.73
CA ASP A 133 46.83 -0.36 6.60
C ASP A 133 47.63 -1.39 5.78
N PHE A 134 48.40 -0.92 4.79
CA PHE A 134 49.12 -1.73 3.81
C PHE A 134 48.26 -2.65 2.91
N GLN A 135 46.92 -2.45 2.91
CA GLN A 135 45.96 -3.14 2.07
C GLN A 135 45.05 -2.16 1.29
N GLN A 136 45.55 -0.94 1.05
CA GLN A 136 44.75 0.12 0.44
C GLN A 136 44.31 -0.23 -0.99
N GLU A 137 45.17 -0.88 -1.77
CA GLU A 137 44.87 -1.31 -3.14
C GLU A 137 43.79 -2.37 -3.11
N GLN A 138 43.91 -3.41 -2.30
CA GLN A 138 42.93 -4.46 -2.13
C GLN A 138 41.58 -3.91 -1.61
N GLY A 139 41.65 -2.96 -0.66
CA GLY A 139 40.48 -2.27 -0.14
C GLY A 139 39.76 -1.44 -1.18
N LEU A 140 40.49 -0.69 -2.01
CA LEU A 140 39.92 0.08 -3.12
C LEU A 140 39.27 -0.85 -4.15
N MET A 141 39.97 -1.89 -4.61
CA MET A 141 39.45 -2.83 -5.58
C MET A 141 38.19 -3.53 -5.09
N SER A 142 38.17 -3.94 -3.82
CA SER A 142 37.00 -4.55 -3.18
C SER A 142 35.85 -3.56 -2.93
N SER A 143 36.11 -2.24 -2.93
CA SER A 143 35.07 -1.22 -2.77
C SER A 143 34.39 -0.85 -4.10
N LEU A 144 34.99 -1.16 -5.23
CA LEU A 144 34.43 -0.91 -6.56
C LEU A 144 33.40 -2.00 -6.94
N PRO A 145 32.43 -1.72 -7.82
CA PRO A 145 31.39 -2.68 -8.23
C PRO A 145 31.93 -3.73 -9.23
N LEU A 146 33.05 -4.36 -8.90
CA LEU A 146 33.71 -5.37 -9.75
C LEU A 146 33.37 -6.81 -9.33
N ALA A 147 32.58 -6.97 -8.26
CA ALA A 147 32.25 -8.26 -7.65
C ALA A 147 33.50 -9.09 -7.21
N ASP A 148 34.63 -8.42 -6.95
CA ASP A 148 35.88 -9.02 -6.50
C ASP A 148 36.18 -8.58 -5.07
N ASN A 149 36.24 -9.53 -4.12
CA ASN A 149 36.58 -9.27 -2.73
C ASN A 149 37.99 -9.80 -2.43
N GLN A 150 38.93 -8.90 -2.31
CA GLN A 150 40.33 -9.20 -1.99
C GLN A 150 40.65 -9.10 -0.48
N ILE A 151 39.62 -8.80 0.35
CA ILE A 151 39.77 -8.64 1.80
C ILE A 151 39.35 -9.93 2.49
N GLU A 152 40.27 -10.46 3.32
CA GLU A 152 40.05 -11.70 4.08
C GLU A 152 39.20 -11.53 5.35
N ILE A 153 38.95 -10.28 5.78
CA ILE A 153 38.15 -9.98 6.97
C ILE A 153 36.68 -10.30 6.64
N GLN A 154 36.21 -11.44 7.07
CA GLN A 154 34.87 -11.93 6.83
C GLN A 154 34.17 -12.29 8.14
N ARG A 155 32.87 -12.03 8.23
CA ARG A 155 32.02 -12.47 9.34
C ARG A 155 30.97 -13.44 8.85
N GLY A 156 30.81 -14.56 9.60
CA GLY A 156 29.70 -15.46 9.37
C GLY A 156 28.39 -14.86 9.92
N LEU A 157 27.38 -14.68 9.06
CA LEU A 157 26.05 -14.21 9.42
C LEU A 157 25.00 -15.19 8.91
N THR A 158 23.88 -15.28 9.61
CA THR A 158 22.70 -16.05 9.16
C THR A 158 21.90 -15.26 8.12
N THR A 159 20.93 -15.91 7.47
CA THR A 159 20.01 -15.23 6.53
C THR A 159 19.34 -14.04 7.16
N SER A 160 18.77 -14.22 8.35
CA SER A 160 18.07 -13.14 9.10
C SER A 160 19.00 -11.98 9.42
N SER A 161 20.21 -12.26 9.92
CA SER A 161 21.20 -11.22 10.24
C SER A 161 21.74 -10.51 9.00
N THR A 162 21.84 -11.20 7.87
CA THR A 162 22.27 -10.59 6.59
C THR A 162 21.16 -9.72 6.00
N ALA A 163 19.91 -10.11 6.16
CA ALA A 163 18.76 -9.37 5.65
C ALA A 163 18.59 -7.99 6.32
N ILE A 164 19.10 -7.80 7.53
CA ILE A 164 19.06 -6.51 8.24
C ILE A 164 19.82 -5.41 7.47
N PHE A 165 20.83 -5.78 6.67
CA PHE A 165 21.58 -4.81 5.86
C PHE A 165 20.86 -4.37 4.58
N ILE A 166 19.64 -4.85 4.31
CA ILE A 166 18.87 -4.35 3.17
C ILE A 166 18.43 -2.91 3.50
N PRO A 167 18.83 -1.90 2.71
CA PRO A 167 18.52 -0.50 3.01
C PRO A 167 17.08 -0.15 2.64
N PHE A 168 16.11 -0.60 3.44
CA PHE A 168 14.71 -0.17 3.26
C PHE A 168 14.45 1.28 3.73
N THR A 169 15.45 1.91 4.31
CA THR A 169 15.31 3.15 5.08
C THR A 169 15.34 4.43 4.25
N THR A 170 15.71 4.37 2.97
CA THR A 170 15.97 5.56 2.15
C THR A 170 15.17 5.58 0.85
N GLN A 171 13.94 5.04 0.84
CA GLN A 171 13.11 5.20 -0.33
C GLN A 171 12.61 6.65 -0.40
N GLU A 172 13.19 7.42 -1.31
CA GLU A 172 12.74 8.76 -1.63
C GLU A 172 11.58 8.71 -2.63
N LEU A 173 10.49 9.38 -2.29
CA LEU A 173 9.30 9.49 -3.13
C LEU A 173 9.16 10.94 -3.59
N TYR A 174 9.96 11.31 -4.56
CA TYR A 174 9.94 12.65 -5.13
C TYR A 174 9.75 12.60 -6.64
N GLN A 175 8.61 13.08 -7.10
CA GLN A 175 8.32 13.28 -8.52
C GLN A 175 8.06 14.77 -8.74
N SER A 176 8.90 15.41 -9.56
CA SER A 176 8.69 16.80 -9.97
C SER A 176 7.67 16.86 -11.11
N GLY A 177 6.77 17.83 -11.05
CA GLY A 177 5.78 18.06 -12.09
C GLY A 177 4.73 19.07 -11.68
N LYS A 178 4.00 19.66 -12.65
CA LYS A 178 2.94 20.63 -12.38
C LYS A 178 1.79 20.03 -11.59
N GLU A 179 1.54 18.74 -11.73
CA GLU A 179 0.42 18.02 -11.12
C GLU A 179 0.84 17.14 -9.93
N SER A 180 2.11 17.25 -9.49
CA SER A 180 2.59 16.52 -8.32
C SER A 180 1.98 17.07 -7.04
N LEU A 181 1.37 16.19 -6.26
CA LEU A 181 0.74 16.53 -4.99
C LEU A 181 1.69 16.31 -3.82
N TYR A 182 1.64 17.20 -2.83
CA TYR A 182 2.40 17.09 -1.60
C TYR A 182 1.71 16.17 -0.60
N TYR A 183 2.37 15.10 -0.18
CA TYR A 183 1.86 14.14 0.80
C TYR A 183 2.42 14.33 2.21
N GLY A 184 3.64 14.79 2.35
CA GLY A 184 4.28 15.00 3.65
C GLY A 184 5.78 15.09 3.55
N LEU A 185 6.44 14.88 4.69
CA LEU A 185 7.88 14.70 4.81
C LEU A 185 8.20 13.23 5.06
N ASN A 186 9.27 12.75 4.46
CA ASN A 186 9.80 11.43 4.78
C ASN A 186 10.27 11.44 6.25
N ALA A 187 9.78 10.49 7.04
CA ALA A 187 10.07 10.44 8.48
C ALA A 187 11.57 10.19 8.79
N LEU A 188 12.33 9.69 7.83
CA LEU A 188 13.74 9.36 7.98
C LEU A 188 14.64 10.46 7.44
N SER A 189 14.44 10.89 6.21
CA SER A 189 15.28 11.87 5.51
C SER A 189 14.81 13.32 5.65
N ASN A 190 13.59 13.55 6.16
CA ASN A 190 12.89 14.85 6.15
C ASN A 190 12.71 15.48 4.76
N ASN A 191 12.94 14.73 3.69
CA ASN A 191 12.71 15.18 2.33
C ASN A 191 11.22 15.22 2.00
N LEU A 192 10.84 16.07 1.06
CA LEU A 192 9.47 16.21 0.59
C LEU A 192 8.99 14.93 -0.11
N ILE A 193 7.81 14.44 0.26
CA ILE A 193 7.11 13.40 -0.49
C ILE A 193 6.16 14.09 -1.45
N MET A 194 6.49 14.01 -2.74
CA MET A 194 5.73 14.57 -3.86
C MET A 194 5.41 13.46 -4.86
N VAL A 195 4.15 13.28 -5.20
CA VAL A 195 3.73 12.21 -6.11
C VAL A 195 2.74 12.74 -7.13
N ASP A 196 3.00 12.44 -8.40
CA ASP A 196 2.05 12.58 -9.50
C ASP A 196 1.38 11.22 -9.73
N ARG A 197 0.15 11.08 -9.25
CA ARG A 197 -0.57 9.79 -9.34
C ARG A 197 -0.82 9.35 -10.77
N LYS A 198 -0.99 10.28 -11.71
CA LYS A 198 -1.22 9.96 -13.13
C LYS A 198 -0.03 9.25 -13.77
N LYS A 199 1.17 9.41 -13.23
CA LYS A 199 2.40 8.72 -13.69
C LYS A 199 2.59 7.34 -13.07
N LEU A 200 1.76 6.94 -12.10
CA LEU A 200 1.83 5.62 -11.50
C LEU A 200 1.16 4.59 -12.41
N LYS A 201 1.65 3.36 -12.41
CA LYS A 201 0.99 2.23 -13.11
C LYS A 201 -0.43 1.98 -12.59
N ASN A 202 -0.66 2.23 -11.32
CA ASN A 202 -1.95 2.15 -10.67
C ASN A 202 -2.12 3.38 -9.78
N PRO A 203 -3.00 4.33 -10.14
CA PRO A 203 -3.20 5.56 -9.38
C PRO A 203 -4.07 5.39 -8.13
N ASN A 204 -4.59 4.17 -7.86
CA ASN A 204 -5.44 3.92 -6.70
C ASN A 204 -4.69 4.13 -5.40
N GLY A 205 -5.36 4.71 -4.42
CA GLY A 205 -4.82 4.96 -3.09
C GLY A 205 -5.72 4.43 -1.99
N LEU A 206 -5.13 4.05 -0.85
CA LEU A 206 -5.85 3.59 0.32
C LEU A 206 -5.35 4.34 1.55
N ILE A 207 -6.26 4.99 2.29
CA ILE A 207 -5.96 5.69 3.53
C ILE A 207 -6.50 4.87 4.70
N LEU A 208 -5.60 4.31 5.50
CA LEU A 208 -5.93 3.50 6.67
C LEU A 208 -5.53 4.22 7.96
N GLY A 209 -6.28 3.97 9.02
CA GLY A 209 -5.97 4.49 10.35
C GLY A 209 -7.11 4.21 11.33
N THR A 210 -6.80 4.27 12.62
CA THR A 210 -7.80 4.17 13.69
C THR A 210 -8.73 5.39 13.73
N PRO A 211 -9.90 5.33 14.35
CA PRO A 211 -10.74 6.51 14.59
C PRO A 211 -9.94 7.63 15.27
N GLY A 212 -10.10 8.85 14.78
CA GLY A 212 -9.37 10.02 15.31
C GLY A 212 -7.94 10.21 14.77
N SER A 213 -7.40 9.30 13.94
CA SER A 213 -6.03 9.40 13.39
C SER A 213 -5.85 10.45 12.28
N GLY A 214 -6.91 11.14 11.86
CA GLY A 214 -6.83 12.16 10.82
C GLY A 214 -7.04 11.66 9.38
N LYS A 215 -7.60 10.46 9.16
CA LYS A 215 -7.90 9.92 7.80
C LYS A 215 -8.68 10.89 6.93
N SER A 216 -9.84 11.35 7.42
CA SER A 216 -10.71 12.28 6.69
C SER A 216 -10.02 13.63 6.45
N PHE A 217 -9.17 14.07 7.37
CA PHE A 217 -8.37 15.28 7.18
C PHE A 217 -7.35 15.11 6.06
N SER A 218 -6.65 13.97 6.03
CA SER A 218 -5.68 13.65 4.96
C SER A 218 -6.35 13.59 3.60
N ALA A 219 -7.52 12.92 3.49
CA ALA A 219 -8.29 12.87 2.25
C ALA A 219 -8.78 14.25 1.81
N LYS A 220 -9.29 15.09 2.74
CA LYS A 220 -9.71 16.48 2.46
C LYS A 220 -8.55 17.34 1.98
N ARG A 221 -7.35 17.16 2.56
CA ARG A 221 -6.14 17.86 2.12
C ARG A 221 -5.76 17.46 0.69
N GLU A 222 -5.82 16.18 0.37
CA GLU A 222 -5.53 15.69 -0.98
C GLU A 222 -6.53 16.23 -2.01
N ILE A 223 -7.84 16.20 -1.70
CA ILE A 223 -8.91 16.79 -2.53
C ILE A 223 -8.66 18.28 -2.77
N ALA A 224 -8.34 19.04 -1.71
CA ALA A 224 -8.06 20.47 -1.85
C ALA A 224 -6.82 20.74 -2.70
N ASN A 225 -5.74 19.96 -2.52
CA ASN A 225 -4.53 20.09 -3.31
C ASN A 225 -4.78 19.72 -4.79
N ALA A 226 -5.48 18.62 -5.06
CA ALA A 226 -5.85 18.23 -6.42
C ALA A 226 -6.69 19.34 -7.11
N PHE A 227 -7.67 19.88 -6.41
CA PHE A 227 -8.51 20.96 -6.93
C PHE A 227 -7.72 22.22 -7.28
N LEU A 228 -6.69 22.57 -6.49
CA LEU A 228 -5.88 23.78 -6.67
C LEU A 228 -4.76 23.61 -7.71
N VAL A 229 -4.22 22.40 -7.87
CA VAL A 229 -3.01 22.12 -8.64
C VAL A 229 -3.32 21.53 -10.01
N THR A 230 -4.43 20.80 -10.14
CA THR A 230 -4.82 20.14 -11.41
C THR A 230 -6.12 20.74 -11.94
N ASP A 231 -6.46 20.41 -13.18
CA ASP A 231 -7.75 20.72 -13.79
C ASP A 231 -8.73 19.54 -13.74
N ASP A 232 -8.42 18.52 -12.95
CA ASP A 232 -9.21 17.30 -12.85
C ASP A 232 -10.58 17.54 -12.21
N ASP A 233 -11.54 16.75 -12.64
CA ASP A 233 -12.83 16.62 -11.98
C ASP A 233 -12.68 15.78 -10.70
N ILE A 234 -13.36 16.21 -9.65
CA ILE A 234 -13.32 15.55 -8.35
C ILE A 234 -14.72 15.10 -7.97
N ILE A 235 -14.89 13.80 -7.81
CA ILE A 235 -16.15 13.21 -7.40
C ILE A 235 -15.96 12.52 -6.05
N VAL A 236 -16.77 12.91 -5.07
CA VAL A 236 -16.74 12.38 -3.70
C VAL A 236 -18.02 11.61 -3.42
N ASN A 237 -17.89 10.34 -3.06
CA ASN A 237 -18.99 9.57 -2.47
C ASN A 237 -18.83 9.58 -0.95
N ASP A 238 -19.75 10.25 -0.25
CA ASP A 238 -19.63 10.57 1.17
C ASP A 238 -20.73 9.85 2.01
N PRO A 239 -20.44 8.63 2.49
CA PRO A 239 -21.39 7.90 3.32
C PRO A 239 -21.51 8.40 4.76
N GLU A 240 -20.62 9.29 5.19
CA GLU A 240 -20.59 9.82 6.57
C GLU A 240 -20.96 11.30 6.66
N GLY A 241 -21.10 12.00 5.54
CA GLY A 241 -21.49 13.41 5.46
C GLY A 241 -20.43 14.39 5.99
N GLU A 242 -19.15 14.09 5.75
CA GLU A 242 -18.02 14.86 6.28
C GLU A 242 -17.43 15.86 5.28
N TYR A 243 -17.67 15.69 3.97
CA TYR A 243 -17.00 16.46 2.91
C TYR A 243 -17.78 17.70 2.43
N SER A 244 -19.07 17.80 2.73
CA SER A 244 -19.93 18.91 2.31
C SER A 244 -19.36 20.30 2.63
N PRO A 245 -18.76 20.58 3.81
CA PRO A 245 -18.17 21.89 4.11
C PRO A 245 -17.00 22.26 3.19
N LEU A 246 -16.14 21.26 2.85
CA LEU A 246 -15.01 21.46 1.93
C LEU A 246 -15.51 21.78 0.53
N VAL A 247 -16.45 20.97 0.01
CA VAL A 247 -17.00 21.10 -1.34
C VAL A 247 -17.69 22.46 -1.51
N ASN A 248 -18.50 22.89 -0.54
CA ASN A 248 -19.12 24.20 -0.54
C ASN A 248 -18.08 25.33 -0.54
N ARG A 249 -16.98 25.20 0.22
CA ARG A 249 -15.89 26.18 0.25
C ARG A 249 -15.19 26.32 -1.10
N LEU A 250 -15.09 25.23 -1.85
CA LEU A 250 -14.53 25.18 -3.20
C LEU A 250 -15.56 25.52 -4.30
N LYS A 251 -16.76 25.99 -3.92
CA LYS A 251 -17.89 26.31 -4.83
C LYS A 251 -18.34 25.13 -5.68
N GLY A 252 -18.20 23.91 -5.12
CA GLY A 252 -18.68 22.69 -5.73
C GLY A 252 -20.16 22.44 -5.49
N GLN A 253 -20.64 21.33 -6.02
CA GLN A 253 -22.01 20.86 -5.88
C GLN A 253 -22.07 19.77 -4.82
N VAL A 254 -22.88 19.97 -3.77
CA VAL A 254 -23.25 18.90 -2.83
C VAL A 254 -24.63 18.38 -3.21
N ILE A 255 -24.74 17.10 -3.49
CA ILE A 255 -25.98 16.41 -3.82
C ILE A 255 -26.36 15.55 -2.62
N LYS A 256 -27.35 15.97 -1.86
CA LYS A 256 -27.80 15.25 -0.69
C LYS A 256 -28.90 14.27 -1.09
N ILE A 257 -28.56 12.98 -1.03
CA ILE A 257 -29.49 11.88 -1.33
C ILE A 257 -30.08 11.38 -0.01
N SER A 258 -31.31 11.78 0.27
CA SER A 258 -32.03 11.38 1.49
C SER A 258 -33.54 11.36 1.24
N PRO A 259 -34.32 10.63 2.07
CA PRO A 259 -35.78 10.55 1.90
C PRO A 259 -36.51 11.89 1.93
N ASN A 260 -35.91 12.88 2.58
CA ASN A 260 -36.48 14.23 2.72
C ASN A 260 -35.84 15.25 1.77
N SER A 261 -34.95 14.80 0.88
CA SER A 261 -34.29 15.70 -0.07
C SER A 261 -35.21 16.06 -1.23
N THR A 262 -35.07 17.30 -1.69
CA THR A 262 -35.65 17.78 -2.98
C THR A 262 -34.68 17.63 -4.15
N GLN A 263 -33.50 17.05 -3.89
CA GLN A 263 -32.48 16.79 -4.90
C GLN A 263 -32.59 15.33 -5.35
N PHE A 264 -32.69 15.15 -6.64
CA PHE A 264 -32.90 13.82 -7.24
C PHE A 264 -31.84 13.52 -8.29
N VAL A 265 -31.45 12.27 -8.34
CA VAL A 265 -30.57 11.68 -9.35
C VAL A 265 -31.31 10.49 -9.96
N ASN A 266 -31.53 10.54 -11.25
CA ASN A 266 -32.22 9.50 -11.98
C ASN A 266 -31.27 8.34 -12.30
N PRO A 267 -31.50 7.12 -11.82
CA PRO A 267 -30.68 5.97 -12.17
C PRO A 267 -30.77 5.57 -13.65
N MET A 268 -31.81 6.07 -14.35
CA MET A 268 -31.99 5.80 -15.75
C MET A 268 -31.29 6.81 -16.68
N ASP A 269 -30.60 7.82 -16.14
CA ASP A 269 -29.86 8.76 -16.97
C ASP A 269 -28.76 8.06 -17.76
N ILE A 270 -28.69 8.35 -19.05
CA ILE A 270 -27.67 7.83 -19.96
C ILE A 270 -26.77 8.97 -20.43
N ASN A 271 -25.48 8.75 -20.38
CA ASN A 271 -24.53 9.70 -20.95
C ASN A 271 -24.30 9.33 -22.43
N ALA A 272 -24.63 10.26 -23.33
CA ALA A 272 -24.44 10.07 -24.77
C ALA A 272 -22.97 10.15 -25.22
N ASN A 273 -22.06 10.59 -24.33
CA ASN A 273 -20.64 10.78 -24.61
C ASN A 273 -19.77 9.56 -24.25
N TYR A 274 -20.35 8.37 -24.11
CA TYR A 274 -19.54 7.14 -24.07
C TYR A 274 -18.70 7.00 -25.34
N SER A 275 -17.54 6.33 -25.22
CA SER A 275 -16.60 6.15 -26.32
C SER A 275 -17.29 5.65 -27.60
N GLU A 276 -16.76 6.01 -28.76
CA GLU A 276 -17.30 5.59 -30.07
C GLU A 276 -17.42 4.06 -30.25
N GLU A 277 -16.72 3.28 -29.42
CA GLU A 277 -16.69 1.81 -29.47
C GLU A 277 -17.78 1.13 -28.62
N ASP A 278 -18.33 1.81 -27.59
CA ASP A 278 -19.29 1.22 -26.67
C ASP A 278 -20.73 1.67 -27.00
N ASN A 279 -21.67 0.73 -26.96
CA ASN A 279 -23.10 1.03 -27.07
C ASN A 279 -23.62 1.53 -25.70
N PRO A 280 -23.98 2.83 -25.57
CA PRO A 280 -24.40 3.41 -24.28
C PRO A 280 -25.62 2.68 -23.69
N LEU A 281 -26.51 2.16 -24.54
CA LEU A 281 -27.69 1.41 -24.10
C LEU A 281 -27.32 0.06 -23.49
N SER A 282 -26.32 -0.64 -24.04
CA SER A 282 -25.87 -1.93 -23.49
C SER A 282 -25.27 -1.78 -22.12
N LEU A 283 -24.42 -0.75 -21.91
CA LEU A 283 -23.84 -0.46 -20.60
C LEU A 283 -24.91 -0.07 -19.57
N LYS A 284 -25.90 0.73 -20.00
CA LYS A 284 -27.02 1.09 -19.14
C LYS A 284 -27.92 -0.10 -18.83
N ALA A 285 -28.15 -1.01 -19.79
CA ALA A 285 -28.89 -2.23 -19.56
C ALA A 285 -28.23 -3.13 -18.52
N ASP A 286 -26.87 -3.28 -18.57
CA ASP A 286 -26.11 -4.04 -17.59
C ASP A 286 -26.22 -3.42 -16.18
N PHE A 287 -26.12 -2.09 -16.09
CA PHE A 287 -26.36 -1.38 -14.84
C PHE A 287 -27.77 -1.61 -14.29
N ILE A 288 -28.80 -1.52 -15.13
CA ILE A 288 -30.20 -1.74 -14.73
C ILE A 288 -30.41 -3.19 -14.28
N LEU A 289 -29.78 -4.17 -14.95
CA LEU A 289 -29.80 -5.57 -14.50
C LEU A 289 -29.21 -5.68 -13.10
N SER A 290 -28.07 -5.05 -12.83
CA SER A 290 -27.45 -5.04 -11.51
C SER A 290 -28.34 -4.36 -10.45
N LEU A 291 -29.01 -3.27 -10.82
CA LEU A 291 -29.98 -2.58 -9.96
C LEU A 291 -31.17 -3.49 -9.63
N CYS A 292 -31.75 -4.15 -10.63
CA CYS A 292 -32.85 -5.07 -10.43
C CYS A 292 -32.43 -6.29 -9.59
N GLU A 293 -31.22 -6.82 -9.81
CA GLU A 293 -30.67 -7.91 -9.01
C GLU A 293 -30.55 -7.53 -7.52
N LEU A 294 -30.15 -6.32 -7.24
CA LEU A 294 -30.05 -5.80 -5.86
C LEU A 294 -31.44 -5.62 -5.21
N VAL A 295 -32.45 -5.26 -6.00
CA VAL A 295 -33.85 -5.01 -5.56
C VAL A 295 -34.63 -6.29 -5.39
N VAL A 296 -34.62 -7.18 -6.37
CA VAL A 296 -35.31 -8.46 -6.34
C VAL A 296 -34.75 -9.35 -5.24
N GLY A 297 -33.43 -9.27 -5.02
CA GLY A 297 -32.76 -9.92 -3.91
C GLY A 297 -32.72 -11.43 -4.04
N GLY A 298 -32.00 -12.05 -3.10
CA GLY A 298 -31.86 -13.49 -3.05
C GLY A 298 -30.40 -13.91 -3.12
N LYS A 299 -30.12 -15.17 -2.73
CA LYS A 299 -28.77 -15.73 -2.77
C LYS A 299 -28.34 -16.13 -4.17
N GLU A 300 -29.28 -16.31 -5.07
CA GLU A 300 -29.06 -16.84 -6.42
C GLU A 300 -29.12 -15.76 -7.53
N GLY A 301 -29.41 -14.50 -7.15
CA GLY A 301 -29.53 -13.38 -8.08
C GLY A 301 -30.76 -13.49 -8.99
N LEU A 302 -30.78 -12.76 -10.13
CA LEU A 302 -31.84 -12.80 -11.12
C LEU A 302 -31.80 -14.09 -11.95
N LEU A 303 -32.99 -14.68 -12.18
CA LEU A 303 -33.13 -15.82 -13.07
C LEU A 303 -32.85 -15.41 -14.54
N PRO A 304 -32.38 -16.33 -15.39
CA PRO A 304 -32.13 -16.03 -16.82
C PRO A 304 -33.32 -15.43 -17.56
N VAL A 305 -34.54 -15.87 -17.25
CA VAL A 305 -35.76 -15.34 -17.83
C VAL A 305 -35.99 -13.90 -17.38
N GLU A 306 -35.82 -13.61 -16.10
CA GLU A 306 -35.94 -12.25 -15.55
C GLU A 306 -34.95 -11.28 -16.23
N LYS A 307 -33.68 -11.71 -16.39
CA LYS A 307 -32.67 -10.91 -17.11
C LYS A 307 -33.11 -10.57 -18.54
N THR A 308 -33.61 -11.56 -19.26
CA THR A 308 -34.08 -11.36 -20.65
C THR A 308 -35.26 -10.40 -20.73
N VAL A 309 -36.21 -10.50 -19.79
CA VAL A 309 -37.38 -9.62 -19.77
C VAL A 309 -37.00 -8.19 -19.38
N ILE A 310 -36.12 -8.01 -18.40
CA ILE A 310 -35.60 -6.69 -18.00
C ILE A 310 -34.90 -6.04 -19.19
N ASP A 311 -33.96 -6.72 -19.84
CA ASP A 311 -33.24 -6.22 -21.00
C ASP A 311 -34.17 -5.77 -22.12
N ARG A 312 -35.15 -6.60 -22.47
CA ARG A 312 -36.21 -6.26 -23.44
C ARG A 312 -36.96 -4.98 -23.07
N CYS A 313 -37.36 -4.84 -21.81
CA CYS A 313 -38.08 -3.66 -21.33
C CYS A 313 -37.17 -2.41 -21.34
N VAL A 314 -35.90 -2.54 -20.98
CA VAL A 314 -34.94 -1.44 -21.09
C VAL A 314 -34.84 -0.94 -22.52
N HIS A 315 -34.68 -1.84 -23.50
CA HIS A 315 -34.64 -1.45 -24.90
C HIS A 315 -35.95 -0.78 -25.39
N LEU A 316 -37.11 -1.15 -24.83
CA LEU A 316 -38.37 -0.52 -25.16
C LEU A 316 -38.49 0.91 -24.65
N ILE A 317 -38.17 1.16 -23.38
CA ILE A 317 -38.35 2.47 -22.74
C ILE A 317 -37.43 3.55 -23.30
N TYR A 318 -36.21 3.17 -23.74
CA TYR A 318 -35.25 4.13 -24.30
C TYR A 318 -35.53 4.50 -25.77
N ARG A 319 -36.42 3.82 -26.48
CA ARG A 319 -36.76 4.13 -27.90
C ARG A 319 -37.15 5.59 -28.10
N LYS A 320 -37.95 6.13 -27.16
CA LYS A 320 -38.43 7.52 -27.26
C LYS A 320 -37.28 8.49 -27.10
N TYR A 321 -36.37 8.24 -26.16
CA TYR A 321 -35.19 9.08 -25.92
C TYR A 321 -34.24 9.08 -27.12
N PHE A 322 -33.97 7.90 -27.70
CA PHE A 322 -33.06 7.85 -28.86
C PHE A 322 -33.69 8.44 -30.14
N ALA A 323 -35.01 8.48 -30.23
CA ALA A 323 -35.72 9.14 -31.36
C ALA A 323 -35.66 10.68 -31.22
N ASP A 324 -35.74 11.19 -30.00
CA ASP A 324 -35.68 12.62 -29.67
C ASP A 324 -34.95 12.80 -28.34
N PRO A 325 -33.64 13.00 -28.38
CA PRO A 325 -32.79 13.13 -27.16
C PRO A 325 -33.05 14.44 -26.43
N CYS A 326 -34.04 14.45 -25.54
CA CYS A 326 -34.32 15.56 -24.66
C CYS A 326 -34.54 15.07 -23.20
N PRO A 327 -34.30 15.90 -22.18
CA PRO A 327 -34.49 15.52 -20.78
C PRO A 327 -35.89 15.02 -20.44
N GLU A 328 -36.92 15.52 -21.16
CA GLU A 328 -38.31 15.13 -20.97
C GLU A 328 -38.59 13.68 -21.46
N ASN A 329 -37.79 13.19 -22.41
CA ASN A 329 -37.93 11.85 -22.96
C ASN A 329 -37.06 10.80 -22.23
N MET A 330 -36.18 11.26 -21.32
CA MET A 330 -35.39 10.36 -20.50
C MET A 330 -36.30 9.50 -19.62
N PRO A 331 -36.20 8.15 -19.68
CA PRO A 331 -37.01 7.29 -18.83
C PRO A 331 -36.70 7.45 -17.35
N ILE A 332 -37.65 7.10 -16.50
CA ILE A 332 -37.50 6.97 -15.04
C ILE A 332 -37.85 5.54 -14.62
N LEU A 333 -37.64 5.19 -13.34
CA LEU A 333 -37.95 3.83 -12.85
C LEU A 333 -39.40 3.42 -13.07
N GLU A 334 -40.34 4.37 -13.04
CA GLU A 334 -41.76 4.10 -13.32
C GLU A 334 -41.98 3.63 -14.74
N ASP A 335 -41.21 4.10 -15.72
CA ASP A 335 -41.32 3.65 -17.11
C ASP A 335 -40.93 2.18 -17.23
N LEU A 336 -39.83 1.77 -16.54
CA LEU A 336 -39.42 0.36 -16.47
C LEU A 336 -40.48 -0.51 -15.78
N TYR A 337 -40.97 -0.04 -14.63
CA TYR A 337 -42.04 -0.73 -13.89
C TYR A 337 -43.28 -0.96 -14.77
N ASN A 338 -43.76 0.05 -15.47
CA ASN A 338 -44.91 -0.04 -16.35
C ASN A 338 -44.65 -0.96 -17.56
N ALA A 339 -43.46 -0.92 -18.15
CA ALA A 339 -43.07 -1.80 -19.23
C ALA A 339 -43.02 -3.28 -18.79
N LEU A 340 -42.57 -3.56 -17.58
CA LEU A 340 -42.57 -4.91 -16.99
C LEU A 340 -44.01 -5.44 -16.76
N LEU A 341 -44.92 -4.58 -16.28
CA LEU A 341 -46.33 -4.95 -16.07
C LEU A 341 -47.07 -5.25 -17.37
N GLN A 342 -46.61 -4.75 -18.52
CA GLN A 342 -47.18 -5.01 -19.84
C GLN A 342 -46.69 -6.32 -20.46
N GLN A 343 -45.77 -7.02 -19.86
CA GLN A 343 -45.30 -8.33 -20.33
C GLN A 343 -46.21 -9.44 -19.80
N ASP A 344 -46.37 -10.51 -20.57
CA ASP A 344 -47.25 -11.64 -20.22
C ASP A 344 -46.55 -12.63 -19.24
N GLU A 345 -45.22 -12.55 -19.12
CA GLU A 345 -44.43 -13.47 -18.30
C GLU A 345 -44.60 -13.20 -16.80
N LYS A 346 -44.77 -14.25 -16.02
CA LYS A 346 -44.86 -14.17 -14.54
C LYS A 346 -43.62 -13.59 -13.89
N GLU A 347 -42.47 -13.87 -14.46
CA GLU A 347 -41.18 -13.39 -14.04
C GLU A 347 -41.08 -11.86 -14.18
N ALA A 348 -41.69 -11.28 -15.22
CA ALA A 348 -41.79 -9.83 -15.36
C ALA A 348 -42.61 -9.19 -14.24
N HIS A 349 -43.76 -9.79 -13.91
CA HIS A 349 -44.61 -9.34 -12.81
C HIS A 349 -43.91 -9.52 -11.44
N HIS A 350 -43.10 -10.56 -11.27
CA HIS A 350 -42.28 -10.74 -10.06
C HIS A 350 -41.31 -9.59 -9.87
N VAL A 351 -40.54 -9.24 -10.91
CA VAL A 351 -39.58 -8.10 -10.89
C VAL A 351 -40.34 -6.78 -10.69
N ALA A 352 -41.46 -6.56 -11.37
CA ALA A 352 -42.28 -5.37 -11.19
C ALA A 352 -42.78 -5.23 -9.75
N THR A 353 -43.26 -6.31 -9.13
CA THR A 353 -43.67 -6.29 -7.72
C THR A 353 -42.57 -5.93 -6.78
N ALA A 354 -41.35 -6.42 -7.02
CA ALA A 354 -40.16 -6.06 -6.22
C ALA A 354 -39.75 -4.58 -6.39
N LEU A 355 -39.94 -4.02 -7.58
CA LEU A 355 -39.68 -2.61 -7.88
C LEU A 355 -40.76 -1.66 -7.32
N GLU A 356 -41.97 -2.13 -7.02
CA GLU A 356 -43.12 -1.30 -6.67
C GLU A 356 -42.83 -0.38 -5.46
N ILE A 357 -42.11 -0.85 -4.45
CA ILE A 357 -41.77 -0.07 -3.26
C ILE A 357 -40.84 1.12 -3.61
N TYR A 358 -40.04 1.01 -4.68
CA TYR A 358 -39.12 2.07 -5.14
C TYR A 358 -39.77 3.01 -6.16
N VAL A 359 -40.93 2.66 -6.70
CA VAL A 359 -41.66 3.48 -7.69
C VAL A 359 -42.87 4.16 -7.04
N LYS A 360 -43.76 3.39 -6.42
CA LYS A 360 -45.02 3.86 -5.83
C LYS A 360 -45.02 3.87 -4.31
N GLY A 361 -44.06 3.15 -3.69
CA GLY A 361 -43.96 2.99 -2.25
C GLY A 361 -43.16 4.07 -1.56
N SER A 362 -42.83 3.81 -0.30
CA SER A 362 -42.11 4.75 0.59
C SER A 362 -40.64 4.97 0.25
N LEU A 363 -40.09 4.20 -0.69
CA LEU A 363 -38.68 4.30 -1.10
C LEU A 363 -38.52 4.88 -2.51
N ASN A 364 -39.42 5.73 -2.95
CA ASN A 364 -39.48 6.28 -4.31
C ASN A 364 -38.47 7.39 -4.63
N LEU A 365 -37.47 7.57 -3.80
CA LEU A 365 -36.43 8.61 -3.92
C LEU A 365 -35.77 8.64 -5.32
N PHE A 366 -35.59 7.50 -5.95
CA PHE A 366 -34.91 7.36 -7.24
C PHE A 366 -35.86 7.32 -8.42
N ASN A 367 -37.18 7.53 -8.20
CA ASN A 367 -38.19 7.58 -9.25
C ASN A 367 -38.49 9.03 -9.70
N HIS A 368 -37.44 9.82 -9.86
CA HIS A 368 -37.54 11.22 -10.26
C HIS A 368 -36.49 11.54 -11.32
N ARG A 369 -36.74 12.53 -12.16
CA ARG A 369 -35.72 13.07 -13.08
C ARG A 369 -34.65 13.81 -12.33
N THR A 370 -33.42 13.78 -12.82
CA THR A 370 -32.32 14.50 -12.27
C THR A 370 -32.59 16.03 -12.32
N ASN A 371 -32.51 16.68 -11.18
CA ASN A 371 -32.75 18.12 -11.02
C ASN A 371 -31.55 18.87 -10.43
N VAL A 372 -30.39 18.22 -10.38
CA VAL A 372 -29.14 18.76 -9.83
C VAL A 372 -28.05 18.85 -10.90
N ASN A 373 -27.11 19.76 -10.72
CA ASN A 373 -25.99 19.86 -11.64
C ASN A 373 -24.90 18.81 -11.28
N VAL A 374 -24.87 17.73 -12.02
CA VAL A 374 -23.88 16.67 -11.86
C VAL A 374 -22.54 16.97 -12.57
N ASN A 375 -22.47 18.03 -13.39
CA ASN A 375 -21.31 18.37 -14.22
C ASN A 375 -20.40 19.44 -13.61
N ASN A 376 -20.54 19.74 -12.31
CA ASN A 376 -19.63 20.64 -11.63
C ASN A 376 -18.26 19.96 -11.47
N ARG A 377 -17.18 20.73 -11.53
CA ARG A 377 -15.80 20.25 -11.38
C ARG A 377 -15.56 19.48 -10.07
N ILE A 378 -16.26 19.86 -9.00
CA ILE A 378 -16.24 19.10 -7.75
C ILE A 378 -17.66 18.79 -7.30
N VAL A 379 -18.00 17.50 -7.22
CA VAL A 379 -19.31 16.99 -6.84
C VAL A 379 -19.18 16.05 -5.65
N CYS A 380 -20.04 16.24 -4.64
CA CYS A 380 -20.11 15.36 -3.49
C CYS A 380 -21.53 14.76 -3.39
N TYR A 381 -21.61 13.45 -3.42
CA TYR A 381 -22.84 12.71 -3.15
C TYR A 381 -22.88 12.34 -1.66
N ASP A 382 -23.67 13.08 -0.89
CA ASP A 382 -23.90 12.82 0.53
C ASP A 382 -25.05 11.81 0.67
N ILE A 383 -24.68 10.59 1.04
CA ILE A 383 -25.60 9.45 1.22
C ILE A 383 -25.77 9.05 2.68
N LYS A 384 -25.37 9.88 3.63
CA LYS A 384 -25.39 9.60 5.07
C LYS A 384 -26.78 9.23 5.58
N GLU A 385 -27.80 9.97 5.15
CA GLU A 385 -29.17 9.81 5.64
C GLU A 385 -29.97 8.68 4.95
N LEU A 386 -29.33 7.95 4.01
CA LEU A 386 -29.95 6.77 3.43
C LEU A 386 -30.01 5.63 4.45
N GLY A 387 -31.21 5.06 4.64
CA GLY A 387 -31.41 3.86 5.45
C GLY A 387 -30.65 2.65 4.89
N LYS A 388 -30.42 1.63 5.72
CA LYS A 388 -29.62 0.45 5.37
C LYS A 388 -30.01 -0.22 4.04
N GLN A 389 -31.32 -0.29 3.74
CA GLN A 389 -31.82 -0.88 2.49
C GLN A 389 -31.48 -0.02 1.27
N MET A 390 -31.64 1.30 1.39
CA MET A 390 -31.36 2.26 0.32
C MET A 390 -29.88 2.55 0.12
N LYS A 391 -29.04 2.35 1.15
CA LYS A 391 -27.62 2.71 1.09
C LYS A 391 -26.87 1.94 0.00
N LYS A 392 -27.14 0.64 -0.15
CA LYS A 392 -26.52 -0.18 -1.22
C LYS A 392 -26.94 0.29 -2.61
N LEU A 393 -28.25 0.55 -2.77
CA LEU A 393 -28.80 1.05 -4.02
C LEU A 393 -28.26 2.44 -4.36
N GLY A 394 -28.21 3.35 -3.37
CA GLY A 394 -27.62 4.67 -3.53
C GLY A 394 -26.13 4.62 -3.91
N MET A 395 -25.36 3.70 -3.32
CA MET A 395 -23.96 3.52 -3.72
C MET A 395 -23.81 3.02 -5.16
N LEU A 396 -24.65 2.09 -5.59
CA LEU A 396 -24.66 1.58 -6.97
C LEU A 396 -25.00 2.70 -7.97
N ILE A 397 -26.00 3.54 -7.66
CA ILE A 397 -26.43 4.67 -8.51
C ILE A 397 -25.33 5.72 -8.59
N VAL A 398 -24.69 6.07 -7.46
CA VAL A 398 -23.57 7.01 -7.45
C VAL A 398 -22.40 6.46 -8.27
N GLN A 399 -22.11 5.16 -8.15
CA GLN A 399 -21.07 4.52 -8.94
C GLN A 399 -21.34 4.61 -10.45
N ASP A 400 -22.57 4.37 -10.89
CA ASP A 400 -22.99 4.52 -12.29
C ASP A 400 -22.82 5.98 -12.78
N GLN A 401 -23.21 6.97 -11.97
CA GLN A 401 -23.00 8.39 -12.28
C GLN A 401 -21.51 8.75 -12.40
N VAL A 402 -20.65 8.14 -11.60
CA VAL A 402 -19.20 8.31 -11.69
C VAL A 402 -18.66 7.73 -12.98
N TRP A 403 -19.00 6.47 -13.29
CA TRP A 403 -18.56 5.82 -14.53
C TRP A 403 -19.09 6.49 -15.80
N GLY A 404 -20.32 7.00 -15.75
CA GLY A 404 -20.89 7.74 -16.89
C GLY A 404 -20.21 9.10 -17.14
N ARG A 405 -19.31 9.53 -16.25
CA ARG A 405 -18.59 10.80 -16.36
C ARG A 405 -17.10 10.64 -16.66
N VAL A 406 -16.51 9.50 -16.32
CA VAL A 406 -15.12 9.14 -16.59
C VAL A 406 -14.97 8.57 -17.99
#